data_e6cd2c37ffe5e2e7050a19b7b9ff2c55
#
_entry.id   e6cd2c37ffe5e2e7050a19b7b9ff2c55
#
_cell.length_a   1.000
_cell.length_b   1.000
_cell.length_c   1.000
_cell.angle_alpha   90.00
_cell.angle_beta   90.00
_cell.angle_gamma   90.00
#
_symmetry.space_group_name_H-M   'P 1'
#
loop_
_entity.id
_entity.type
_entity.pdbx_description
1 polymer ?
#
loop_
_entity_poly.entity_id
_entity_poly.type
_entity_poly.pdbx_seq_one_letter_code
_entity_poly.pdbx_strand_id
1 'polypeptide(L)'
;DTARSRGLGDVYKRQNNRGEVSFTAVVKNSSNTDGSWRIKGSKKELLDDFAEFNEDVFSMLNSSDEIFKWGIYVRPVLSSVYIKNITLLGDAAHPMVPFLGQGGCMALEDGYAFGKLVGAYSKDFSKTQAKYEKIRLRRKNMVQASSKTQGKIYHLDNPIVIFFRNFFLKYLPVVQMRMEKIWSYKIDEEIKNT
;
A
#
# COMPACT_ATOMS: atom_id res chain seq x y z
N ASP A 1 1.36 -20.20 25.32
CA ASP A 1 0.64 -20.57 24.07
C ASP A 1 -0.16 -19.38 23.58
N THR A 2 0.53 -18.47 22.92
CA THR A 2 -0.15 -17.42 22.16
C THR A 2 -0.60 -18.05 20.86
N ALA A 3 -1.91 -18.28 20.72
CA ALA A 3 -2.53 -18.66 19.48
C ALA A 3 -2.11 -17.62 18.41
N ARG A 4 -1.21 -18.01 17.51
CA ARG A 4 -0.90 -17.24 16.30
C ARG A 4 -2.21 -17.14 15.54
N SER A 5 -2.80 -15.95 15.50
CA SER A 5 -3.87 -15.66 14.56
C SER A 5 -3.26 -15.79 13.16
N ARG A 6 -3.46 -16.94 12.54
CA ARG A 6 -3.05 -17.22 11.17
C ARG A 6 -4.02 -16.54 10.23
N GLY A 7 -3.93 -15.21 10.16
CA GLY A 7 -4.60 -14.48 9.09
C GLY A 7 -4.03 -14.96 7.77
N LEU A 8 -4.90 -15.26 6.81
CA LEU A 8 -4.52 -15.61 5.45
C LEU A 8 -3.54 -14.55 4.95
N GLY A 9 -2.32 -14.95 4.61
CA GLY A 9 -1.32 -14.07 4.02
C GLY A 9 -1.70 -13.69 2.59
N ASP A 10 -1.09 -12.65 2.06
CA ASP A 10 -1.24 -12.24 0.68
C ASP A 10 0.07 -12.51 -0.07
N VAL A 11 -0.04 -13.10 -1.29
CA VAL A 11 1.12 -13.46 -2.11
C VAL A 11 0.99 -12.81 -3.48
N TYR A 12 1.92 -11.92 -3.80
CA TYR A 12 2.04 -11.30 -5.12
C TYR A 12 3.10 -12.00 -5.95
N LYS A 13 2.71 -12.46 -7.13
CA LYS A 13 3.60 -13.11 -8.09
C LYS A 13 3.86 -12.17 -9.28
N ARG A 14 5.13 -11.97 -9.62
CA ARG A 14 5.56 -11.32 -10.86
C ARG A 14 6.50 -12.23 -11.64
N GLN A 15 6.29 -12.34 -12.93
CA GLN A 15 7.16 -13.09 -13.84
C GLN A 15 7.82 -12.14 -14.82
N ASN A 16 9.13 -12.31 -15.04
CA ASN A 16 9.86 -11.57 -16.05
C ASN A 16 9.94 -12.37 -17.37
N ASN A 17 10.51 -11.74 -18.42
CA ASN A 17 10.68 -12.37 -19.75
C ASN A 17 11.64 -13.56 -19.75
N ARG A 18 12.38 -13.81 -18.66
CA ARG A 18 13.30 -14.95 -18.51
C ARG A 18 12.68 -16.14 -17.79
N GLY A 19 11.41 -16.06 -17.47
CA GLY A 19 10.71 -17.09 -16.72
C GLY A 19 10.99 -17.07 -15.21
N GLU A 20 11.77 -16.10 -14.71
CA GLU A 20 12.01 -15.94 -13.28
C GLU A 20 10.77 -15.40 -12.59
N VAL A 21 10.44 -15.95 -11.45
CA VAL A 21 9.30 -15.55 -10.63
C VAL A 21 9.78 -14.84 -9.37
N SER A 22 9.31 -13.61 -9.17
CA SER A 22 9.46 -12.90 -7.92
C SER A 22 8.14 -12.93 -7.17
N PHE A 23 8.16 -13.20 -5.88
CA PHE A 23 6.96 -13.13 -5.04
C PHE A 23 7.20 -12.26 -3.80
N THR A 24 6.13 -11.71 -3.30
CA THR A 24 6.07 -11.02 -2.01
C THR A 24 4.95 -11.63 -1.20
N ALA A 25 5.29 -12.24 -0.09
CA ALA A 25 4.35 -12.85 0.83
C ALA A 25 4.18 -11.95 2.06
N VAL A 26 2.93 -11.65 2.43
CA VAL A 26 2.61 -10.75 3.53
C VAL A 26 1.81 -11.50 4.58
N VAL A 27 2.27 -11.47 5.81
CA VAL A 27 1.59 -12.07 6.97
C VAL A 27 1.30 -11.01 8.03
N LYS A 28 0.22 -11.19 8.77
CA LYS A 28 -0.05 -10.38 9.96
C LYS A 28 0.80 -10.95 11.09
N ASN A 29 1.79 -10.20 11.53
CA ASN A 29 2.63 -10.59 12.65
C ASN A 29 2.60 -9.49 13.72
N SER A 30 2.57 -9.91 14.98
CA SER A 30 2.63 -9.01 16.17
C SER A 30 4.06 -8.82 16.71
N SER A 31 5.05 -9.55 16.18
CA SER A 31 6.45 -9.39 16.61
C SER A 31 7.06 -8.15 15.98
N ASN A 32 7.72 -7.32 16.80
CA ASN A 32 8.55 -6.22 16.30
C ASN A 32 9.65 -6.80 15.40
N THR A 33 9.59 -6.51 14.13
CA THR A 33 10.69 -6.73 13.20
C THR A 33 11.58 -5.49 13.21
N ASP A 34 12.88 -5.71 13.30
CA ASP A 34 13.86 -4.64 13.12
C ASP A 34 13.63 -3.96 11.75
N GLY A 35 13.71 -2.64 11.68
CA GLY A 35 13.39 -1.86 10.48
C GLY A 35 14.34 -2.06 9.28
N SER A 36 15.21 -3.07 9.33
CA SER A 36 16.16 -3.39 8.28
C SER A 36 15.50 -4.10 7.09
N TRP A 37 15.83 -3.68 5.86
CA TRP A 37 15.40 -4.29 4.60
C TRP A 37 16.11 -5.61 4.26
N ARG A 38 17.14 -5.99 5.01
CA ARG A 38 18.05 -7.09 4.70
C ARG A 38 18.08 -8.17 5.75
N ILE A 39 17.02 -8.30 6.53
CA ILE A 39 16.92 -9.42 7.47
C ILE A 39 16.69 -10.69 6.66
N LYS A 40 17.59 -11.65 6.77
CA LYS A 40 17.38 -12.97 6.17
C LYS A 40 16.18 -13.64 6.83
N GLY A 41 15.20 -14.03 6.02
CA GLY A 41 14.06 -14.81 6.45
C GLY A 41 14.40 -16.29 6.59
N SER A 42 13.61 -17.01 7.37
CA SER A 42 13.69 -18.46 7.48
C SER A 42 12.72 -19.10 6.49
N LYS A 43 13.20 -20.00 5.62
CA LYS A 43 12.36 -20.80 4.72
C LYS A 43 11.32 -21.61 5.49
N LYS A 44 11.71 -22.18 6.62
CA LYS A 44 10.78 -22.91 7.49
C LYS A 44 9.67 -22.01 7.99
N GLU A 45 9.99 -20.81 8.50
CA GLU A 45 8.99 -19.84 8.97
C GLU A 45 8.03 -19.43 7.84
N LEU A 46 8.56 -19.18 6.63
CA LEU A 46 7.74 -18.87 5.46
C LEU A 46 6.76 -20.00 5.13
N LEU A 47 7.23 -21.24 5.05
CA LEU A 47 6.40 -22.39 4.72
C LEU A 47 5.36 -22.68 5.80
N ASP A 48 5.71 -22.51 7.08
CA ASP A 48 4.80 -22.69 8.20
C ASP A 48 3.68 -21.61 8.19
N ASP A 49 4.02 -20.36 7.84
CA ASP A 49 3.05 -19.25 7.76
C ASP A 49 2.05 -19.42 6.59
N PHE A 50 2.43 -20.15 5.53
CA PHE A 50 1.63 -20.37 4.32
C PHE A 50 1.23 -21.84 4.10
N ALA A 51 1.29 -22.68 5.14
CA ALA A 51 0.99 -24.12 5.03
C ALA A 51 -0.44 -24.44 4.58
N GLU A 52 -1.40 -23.52 4.79
CA GLU A 52 -2.81 -23.70 4.43
C GLU A 52 -3.13 -23.26 2.97
N PHE A 53 -2.13 -22.73 2.24
CA PHE A 53 -2.30 -22.36 0.84
C PHE A 53 -2.27 -23.61 -0.06
N ASN A 54 -2.75 -23.46 -1.31
CA ASN A 54 -2.75 -24.55 -2.28
C ASN A 54 -1.32 -24.99 -2.64
N GLU A 55 -1.20 -26.19 -3.20
CA GLU A 55 0.08 -26.81 -3.56
C GLU A 55 0.93 -25.95 -4.51
N ASP A 56 0.31 -25.22 -5.44
CA ASP A 56 1.03 -24.35 -6.38
C ASP A 56 1.78 -23.24 -5.67
N VAL A 57 1.11 -22.57 -4.70
CA VAL A 57 1.72 -21.51 -3.90
C VAL A 57 2.81 -22.09 -3.02
N PHE A 58 2.53 -23.20 -2.34
CA PHE A 58 3.52 -23.87 -1.48
C PHE A 58 4.77 -24.29 -2.26
N SER A 59 4.61 -24.89 -3.43
CA SER A 59 5.71 -25.28 -4.31
C SER A 59 6.53 -24.08 -4.76
N MET A 60 5.87 -22.97 -5.13
CA MET A 60 6.53 -21.73 -5.51
C MET A 60 7.36 -21.16 -4.35
N LEU A 61 6.79 -21.09 -3.15
CA LEU A 61 7.50 -20.59 -1.95
C LEU A 61 8.68 -21.50 -1.59
N ASN A 62 8.51 -22.82 -1.73
CA ASN A 62 9.55 -23.81 -1.45
C ASN A 62 10.70 -23.78 -2.45
N SER A 63 10.49 -23.32 -3.68
CA SER A 63 11.54 -23.20 -4.71
C SER A 63 12.51 -22.05 -4.49
N SER A 64 12.24 -21.14 -3.54
CA SER A 64 13.11 -20.00 -3.28
C SER A 64 14.32 -20.38 -2.44
N ASP A 65 15.50 -19.93 -2.86
CA ASP A 65 16.76 -20.13 -2.14
C ASP A 65 17.08 -18.99 -1.18
N GLU A 66 16.71 -17.76 -1.54
CA GLU A 66 16.93 -16.58 -0.72
C GLU A 66 15.62 -15.91 -0.35
N ILE A 67 15.43 -15.68 0.95
CA ILE A 67 14.24 -15.06 1.52
C ILE A 67 14.68 -13.88 2.37
N PHE A 68 14.05 -12.72 2.12
CA PHE A 68 14.23 -11.53 2.93
C PHE A 68 12.91 -11.19 3.64
N LYS A 69 13.02 -10.75 4.87
CA LYS A 69 11.89 -10.38 5.73
C LYS A 69 12.03 -8.93 6.16
N TRP A 70 10.96 -8.16 6.04
CA TRP A 70 10.93 -6.78 6.54
C TRP A 70 9.56 -6.43 7.10
N GLY A 71 9.54 -5.49 8.04
CA GLY A 71 8.30 -4.98 8.61
C GLY A 71 7.63 -3.97 7.69
N ILE A 72 6.30 -4.05 7.59
CA ILE A 72 5.48 -3.03 6.93
C ILE A 72 4.92 -2.11 8.03
N TYR A 73 5.35 -0.84 8.01
CA TYR A 73 4.96 0.15 8.99
C TYR A 73 4.01 1.18 8.39
N VAL A 74 3.03 1.59 9.17
CA VAL A 74 2.09 2.66 8.79
C VAL A 74 2.20 3.77 9.81
N ARG A 75 2.36 5.00 9.36
CA ARG A 75 2.25 6.17 10.21
C ARG A 75 0.81 6.65 10.32
N PRO A 76 0.45 7.34 11.41
CA PRO A 76 -0.79 8.10 11.47
C PRO A 76 -0.88 9.09 10.30
N VAL A 77 -2.11 9.37 9.91
CA VAL A 77 -2.39 10.37 8.86
C VAL A 77 -1.91 11.74 9.32
N LEU A 78 -1.13 12.42 8.49
CA LEU A 78 -0.65 13.76 8.78
C LEU A 78 -1.80 14.77 8.59
N SER A 79 -1.89 15.73 9.51
CA SER A 79 -2.82 16.87 9.41
C SER A 79 -2.30 17.97 8.49
N SER A 80 -0.98 18.02 8.26
CA SER A 80 -0.32 18.94 7.32
C SER A 80 0.83 18.23 6.60
N VAL A 81 1.12 18.66 5.37
CA VAL A 81 2.24 18.14 4.57
C VAL A 81 3.41 19.11 4.48
N TYR A 82 3.34 20.24 5.17
CA TYR A 82 4.46 21.18 5.23
C TYR A 82 4.60 21.80 6.61
N ILE A 83 5.82 22.24 6.91
CA ILE A 83 6.16 23.04 8.08
C ILE A 83 7.29 24.00 7.72
N LYS A 84 7.12 25.29 7.97
CA LYS A 84 8.10 26.32 7.57
C LYS A 84 8.42 26.17 6.06
N ASN A 85 9.69 26.01 5.72
CA ASN A 85 10.15 25.87 4.33
C ASN A 85 10.34 24.41 3.89
N ILE A 86 9.77 23.44 4.62
CA ILE A 86 9.86 22.01 4.31
C ILE A 86 8.49 21.53 3.83
N THR A 87 8.46 20.86 2.69
CA THR A 87 7.26 20.20 2.16
C THR A 87 7.55 18.71 1.99
N LEU A 88 6.62 17.87 2.41
CA LEU A 88 6.69 16.43 2.29
C LEU A 88 5.93 15.96 1.03
N LEU A 89 6.54 15.07 0.27
CA LEU A 89 5.97 14.42 -0.91
C LEU A 89 6.19 12.90 -0.84
N GLY A 90 5.37 12.16 -1.58
CA GLY A 90 5.48 10.70 -1.67
C GLY A 90 5.40 10.01 -0.31
N ASP A 91 6.21 8.99 -0.10
CA ASP A 91 6.20 8.19 1.13
C ASP A 91 6.55 9.00 2.39
N ALA A 92 7.26 10.12 2.27
CA ALA A 92 7.48 11.02 3.38
C ALA A 92 6.18 11.68 3.87
N ALA A 93 5.25 11.95 2.95
CA ALA A 93 3.96 12.56 3.25
C ALA A 93 2.86 11.53 3.58
N HIS A 94 2.88 10.36 2.93
CA HIS A 94 1.80 9.37 2.99
C HIS A 94 2.31 7.92 2.89
N PRO A 95 3.17 7.47 3.80
CA PRO A 95 3.59 6.07 3.80
C PRO A 95 2.36 5.18 3.93
N MET A 96 2.21 4.24 3.02
CA MET A 96 1.03 3.38 2.96
C MET A 96 1.40 1.92 2.77
N VAL A 97 0.52 1.03 3.24
CA VAL A 97 0.67 -0.40 2.98
C VAL A 97 0.50 -0.70 1.48
N PRO A 98 1.16 -1.72 0.92
CA PRO A 98 1.23 -1.94 -0.53
C PRO A 98 -0.06 -2.49 -1.17
N PHE A 99 -1.10 -2.77 -0.41
CA PHE A 99 -2.29 -3.53 -0.83
C PHE A 99 -3.14 -2.91 -1.95
N LEU A 100 -2.94 -1.64 -2.27
CA LEU A 100 -3.57 -0.98 -3.43
C LEU A 100 -2.59 -0.69 -4.57
N GLY A 101 -1.28 -0.86 -4.37
CA GLY A 101 -0.26 -0.53 -5.35
C GLY A 101 -0.20 0.95 -5.74
N GLN A 102 -0.71 1.87 -4.90
CA GLN A 102 -0.89 3.28 -5.25
C GLN A 102 0.25 4.20 -4.77
N GLY A 103 1.22 3.70 -3.99
CA GLY A 103 2.30 4.54 -3.45
C GLY A 103 3.07 5.32 -4.51
N GLY A 104 3.54 4.62 -5.55
CA GLY A 104 4.24 5.27 -6.68
C GLY A 104 3.37 6.25 -7.46
N CYS A 105 2.10 5.90 -7.74
CA CYS A 105 1.17 6.80 -8.42
C CYS A 105 0.92 8.08 -7.61
N MET A 106 0.76 7.95 -6.30
CA MET A 106 0.60 9.09 -5.40
C MET A 106 1.84 9.99 -5.37
N ALA A 107 3.03 9.43 -5.40
CA ALA A 107 4.28 10.19 -5.47
C ALA A 107 4.43 10.94 -6.81
N LEU A 108 4.01 10.33 -7.92
CA LEU A 108 3.98 11.00 -9.24
C LEU A 108 2.95 12.16 -9.26
N GLU A 109 1.75 11.95 -8.72
CA GLU A 109 0.76 13.01 -8.54
C GLU A 109 1.32 14.16 -7.69
N ASP A 110 2.03 13.86 -6.60
CA ASP A 110 2.65 14.86 -5.73
C ASP A 110 3.70 15.68 -6.47
N GLY A 111 4.62 15.02 -7.16
CA GLY A 111 5.68 15.68 -7.93
C GLY A 111 5.11 16.58 -9.02
N TYR A 112 4.09 16.11 -9.74
CA TYR A 112 3.43 16.87 -10.77
C TYR A 112 2.71 18.11 -10.21
N ALA A 113 1.88 17.94 -9.16
CA ALA A 113 1.17 19.05 -8.55
C ALA A 113 2.11 20.09 -7.96
N PHE A 114 3.13 19.65 -7.21
CA PHE A 114 4.09 20.56 -6.61
C PHE A 114 4.91 21.31 -7.67
N GLY A 115 5.39 20.63 -8.70
CA GLY A 115 6.13 21.25 -9.80
C GLY A 115 5.32 22.31 -10.55
N LYS A 116 4.04 22.03 -10.86
CA LYS A 116 3.13 23.02 -11.47
C LYS A 116 2.92 24.24 -10.58
N LEU A 117 2.73 24.05 -9.29
CA LEU A 117 2.51 25.14 -8.34
C LEU A 117 3.77 25.98 -8.12
N VAL A 118 4.95 25.35 -8.04
CA VAL A 118 6.24 26.08 -7.99
C VAL A 118 6.41 26.94 -9.23
N GLY A 119 6.11 26.42 -10.42
CA GLY A 119 6.16 27.20 -11.65
C GLY A 119 5.20 28.38 -11.66
N ALA A 120 3.99 28.21 -11.13
CA ALA A 120 2.98 29.26 -11.08
C ALA A 120 3.23 30.33 -10.00
N TYR A 121 3.81 29.94 -8.87
CA TYR A 121 4.01 30.79 -7.69
C TYR A 121 5.48 30.87 -7.26
N SER A 122 6.40 30.97 -8.23
CA SER A 122 7.86 30.90 -8.01
C SER A 122 8.41 31.93 -7.01
N LYS A 123 7.72 33.04 -6.79
CA LYS A 123 8.11 34.09 -5.84
C LYS A 123 7.44 33.96 -4.47
N ASP A 124 6.51 33.04 -4.31
CA ASP A 124 5.72 32.85 -3.09
C ASP A 124 5.63 31.36 -2.73
N PHE A 125 6.67 30.89 -2.07
CA PHE A 125 6.76 29.48 -1.66
C PHE A 125 5.69 29.08 -0.63
N SER A 126 5.32 30.02 0.25
CA SER A 126 4.26 29.78 1.24
C SER A 126 2.91 29.52 0.58
N LYS A 127 2.60 30.29 -0.46
CA LYS A 127 1.38 30.09 -1.26
C LYS A 127 1.43 28.78 -2.02
N THR A 128 2.58 28.40 -2.56
CA THR A 128 2.79 27.08 -3.20
C THR A 128 2.47 25.95 -2.23
N GLN A 129 3.00 25.99 -1.01
CA GLN A 129 2.78 24.97 0.02
C GLN A 129 1.30 24.88 0.42
N ALA A 130 0.66 26.01 0.69
CA ALA A 130 -0.74 26.03 1.09
C ALA A 130 -1.68 25.47 0.01
N LYS A 131 -1.44 25.82 -1.26
CA LYS A 131 -2.21 25.28 -2.39
C LYS A 131 -1.95 23.79 -2.61
N TYR A 132 -0.69 23.36 -2.52
CA TYR A 132 -0.33 21.96 -2.61
C TYR A 132 -1.03 21.13 -1.52
N GLU A 133 -0.98 21.57 -0.26
CA GLU A 133 -1.68 20.91 0.83
C GLU A 133 -3.18 20.82 0.57
N LYS A 134 -3.82 21.90 0.15
CA LYS A 134 -5.26 21.94 -0.14
C LYS A 134 -5.67 20.88 -1.17
N ILE A 135 -4.88 20.69 -2.23
CA ILE A 135 -5.12 19.69 -3.28
C ILE A 135 -4.86 18.27 -2.75
N ARG A 136 -3.74 18.07 -2.04
CA ARG A 136 -3.23 16.73 -1.78
C ARG A 136 -3.69 16.10 -0.48
N LEU A 137 -3.98 16.92 0.56
CA LEU A 137 -4.27 16.40 1.91
C LEU A 137 -5.46 15.44 1.92
N ARG A 138 -6.57 15.81 1.29
CA ARG A 138 -7.77 14.98 1.20
C ARG A 138 -7.51 13.71 0.40
N ARG A 139 -6.84 13.83 -0.75
CA ARG A 139 -6.53 12.73 -1.66
C ARG A 139 -5.66 11.69 -0.97
N LYS A 140 -4.52 12.11 -0.39
CA LYS A 140 -3.60 11.19 0.30
C LYS A 140 -4.26 10.46 1.46
N ASN A 141 -5.04 11.18 2.28
CA ASN A 141 -5.72 10.60 3.43
C ASN A 141 -6.73 9.52 3.00
N MET A 142 -7.48 9.77 1.94
CA MET A 142 -8.44 8.81 1.38
C MET A 142 -7.74 7.55 0.84
N VAL A 143 -6.66 7.70 0.07
CA VAL A 143 -5.93 6.55 -0.50
C VAL A 143 -5.23 5.75 0.58
N GLN A 144 -4.60 6.41 1.57
CA GLN A 144 -3.95 5.75 2.70
C GLN A 144 -4.95 4.94 3.54
N ALA A 145 -6.12 5.51 3.84
CA ALA A 145 -7.19 4.80 4.56
C ALA A 145 -7.75 3.62 3.75
N SER A 146 -7.93 3.80 2.44
CA SER A 146 -8.39 2.74 1.53
C SER A 146 -7.39 1.59 1.45
N SER A 147 -6.08 1.89 1.40
CA SER A 147 -5.02 0.88 1.40
C SER A 147 -5.01 0.07 2.70
N LYS A 148 -5.13 0.74 3.85
CA LYS A 148 -5.24 0.07 5.15
C LYS A 148 -6.48 -0.83 5.24
N THR A 149 -7.62 -0.36 4.71
CA THR A 149 -8.87 -1.15 4.66
C THR A 149 -8.70 -2.37 3.76
N GLN A 150 -8.02 -2.23 2.61
CA GLN A 150 -7.75 -3.35 1.72
C GLN A 150 -6.89 -4.42 2.41
N GLY A 151 -5.87 -4.02 3.16
CA GLY A 151 -5.08 -4.95 3.96
C GLY A 151 -5.93 -5.74 4.98
N LYS A 152 -6.87 -5.08 5.66
CA LYS A 152 -7.80 -5.77 6.56
C LYS A 152 -8.68 -6.79 5.83
N ILE A 153 -9.15 -6.47 4.61
CA ILE A 153 -9.98 -7.36 3.81
C ILE A 153 -9.19 -8.59 3.34
N TYR A 154 -7.92 -8.43 3.00
CA TYR A 154 -7.07 -9.54 2.59
C TYR A 154 -6.73 -10.49 3.75
N HIS A 155 -6.62 -9.97 4.97
CA HIS A 155 -6.25 -10.74 6.16
C HIS A 155 -7.47 -11.07 7.06
N LEU A 156 -8.64 -11.25 6.46
CA LEU A 156 -9.81 -11.77 7.17
C LEU A 156 -9.61 -13.27 7.47
N ASP A 157 -9.88 -13.66 8.70
CA ASP A 157 -9.70 -15.01 9.22
C ASP A 157 -11.02 -15.74 9.56
N ASN A 158 -12.11 -14.98 9.76
CA ASN A 158 -13.41 -15.55 10.05
C ASN A 158 -14.07 -16.13 8.80
N PRO A 159 -14.37 -17.45 8.73
CA PRO A 159 -14.89 -18.11 7.53
C PRO A 159 -16.24 -17.56 7.07
N ILE A 160 -17.11 -17.14 7.99
CA ILE A 160 -18.41 -16.57 7.65
C ILE A 160 -18.22 -15.22 6.96
N VAL A 161 -17.34 -14.38 7.49
CA VAL A 161 -17.03 -13.07 6.91
C VAL A 161 -16.35 -13.23 5.54
N ILE A 162 -15.45 -14.22 5.39
CA ILE A 162 -14.82 -14.57 4.13
C ILE A 162 -15.85 -15.02 3.10
N PHE A 163 -16.83 -15.85 3.49
CA PHE A 163 -17.91 -16.28 2.60
C PHE A 163 -18.70 -15.08 2.07
N PHE A 164 -19.15 -14.18 2.93
CA PHE A 164 -19.88 -12.98 2.50
C PHE A 164 -19.00 -12.05 1.65
N ARG A 165 -17.74 -11.84 2.04
CA ARG A 165 -16.78 -11.08 1.22
C ARG A 165 -16.70 -11.65 -0.19
N ASN A 166 -16.49 -12.96 -0.33
CA ASN A 166 -16.36 -13.63 -1.63
C ASN A 166 -17.66 -13.53 -2.43
N PHE A 167 -18.81 -13.68 -1.80
CA PHE A 167 -20.11 -13.50 -2.43
C PHE A 167 -20.26 -12.09 -2.99
N PHE A 168 -20.00 -11.05 -2.18
CA PHE A 168 -20.09 -9.67 -2.64
C PHE A 168 -19.08 -9.34 -3.75
N LEU A 169 -17.85 -9.83 -3.65
CA LEU A 169 -16.84 -9.63 -4.69
C LEU A 169 -17.21 -10.32 -6.03
N LYS A 170 -17.92 -11.45 -5.96
CA LYS A 170 -18.34 -12.21 -7.15
C LYS A 170 -19.55 -11.59 -7.85
N TYR A 171 -20.52 -11.10 -7.09
CA TYR A 171 -21.84 -10.72 -7.64
C TYR A 171 -22.08 -9.21 -7.71
N LEU A 172 -21.28 -8.39 -7.03
CA LEU A 172 -21.42 -6.95 -7.04
C LEU A 172 -20.15 -6.27 -7.54
N PRO A 173 -20.25 -5.13 -8.25
CA PRO A 173 -19.10 -4.39 -8.77
C PRO A 173 -18.36 -3.59 -7.66
N VAL A 174 -18.25 -4.17 -6.46
CA VAL A 174 -17.70 -3.50 -5.27
C VAL A 174 -16.25 -3.04 -5.50
N VAL A 175 -15.45 -3.87 -6.16
CA VAL A 175 -14.05 -3.54 -6.46
C VAL A 175 -14.00 -2.37 -7.44
N GLN A 176 -14.78 -2.42 -8.52
CA GLN A 176 -14.83 -1.34 -9.51
C GLN A 176 -15.28 -0.02 -8.87
N MET A 177 -16.36 -0.01 -8.10
CA MET A 177 -16.88 1.19 -7.43
C MET A 177 -15.87 1.81 -6.45
N ARG A 178 -15.10 0.96 -5.73
CA ARG A 178 -14.06 1.45 -4.82
C ARG A 178 -12.84 1.99 -5.56
N MET A 179 -12.44 1.31 -6.64
CA MET A 179 -11.26 1.69 -7.42
C MET A 179 -11.53 2.92 -8.29
N GLU A 180 -12.76 3.11 -8.77
CA GLU A 180 -13.14 4.26 -9.58
C GLU A 180 -12.82 5.59 -8.90
N LYS A 181 -13.09 5.73 -7.61
CA LYS A 181 -12.71 6.92 -6.81
C LYS A 181 -11.20 7.18 -6.77
N ILE A 182 -10.39 6.14 -6.98
CA ILE A 182 -8.94 6.25 -7.02
C ILE A 182 -8.47 6.56 -8.43
N TRP A 183 -9.00 5.87 -9.45
CA TRP A 183 -8.52 5.96 -10.82
C TRP A 183 -9.10 7.13 -11.61
N SER A 184 -10.31 7.59 -11.26
CA SER A 184 -10.95 8.75 -11.92
C SER A 184 -10.38 10.09 -11.49
N TYR A 185 -9.42 10.13 -10.54
CA TYR A 185 -8.85 11.36 -10.05
C TYR A 185 -8.01 12.06 -11.12
N LYS A 186 -8.32 13.34 -11.35
CA LYS A 186 -7.67 14.18 -12.35
C LYS A 186 -6.99 15.36 -11.68
N ILE A 187 -5.68 15.25 -11.50
CA ILE A 187 -4.85 16.24 -10.79
C ILE A 187 -4.89 17.63 -11.45
N ASP A 188 -4.98 17.70 -12.79
CA ASP A 188 -5.05 18.98 -13.51
C ASP A 188 -6.34 19.77 -13.21
N GLU A 189 -7.46 19.07 -13.00
CA GLU A 189 -8.71 19.70 -12.63
C GLU A 189 -8.63 20.28 -11.21
N GLU A 190 -8.03 19.55 -10.29
CA GLU A 190 -7.82 20.02 -8.91
C GLU A 190 -6.90 21.25 -8.84
N ILE A 191 -5.82 21.26 -9.66
CA ILE A 191 -4.89 22.39 -9.74
C ILE A 191 -5.61 23.65 -10.27
N LYS A 192 -6.45 23.49 -11.31
CA LYS A 192 -7.21 24.61 -11.88
C LYS A 192 -8.25 25.21 -10.92
N ASN A 193 -8.82 24.36 -10.07
CA ASN A 193 -9.88 24.76 -9.13
C ASN A 193 -9.33 25.31 -7.79
N THR A 194 -8.02 25.42 -7.64
CA THR A 194 -7.33 25.83 -6.41
C THR A 194 -6.65 27.16 -6.53
#